data_d89d902c15a14ff0b494ef0cf365197c
#
_entry.id   d89d902c15a14ff0b494ef0cf365197c
#
_cell.length_a   1.000
_cell.length_b   1.000
_cell.length_c   1.000
_cell.angle_alpha   90.00
_cell.angle_beta   90.00
_cell.angle_gamma   90.00
#
_symmetry.space_group_name_H-M   'P 1'
#
loop_
_entity.id
_entity.type
_entity.pdbx_description
1 polymer ?
#
loop_
_entity_poly.entity_id
_entity_poly.type
_entity_poly.pdbx_seq_one_letter_code
_entity_poly.pdbx_strand_id
1 'polypeptide(L)'
;SILFSLMYVLIGGAGGVVLLDAIQAVILMVGIVLAAWIAIAPVGGIKELFTGIIAQAPELLSRPGAQGLYTDKYWVMQFLVLPFGIWFCPHIWSKSLMAKDEDAIAKSAISIPVSQILIYGFATLFIGLAGHLLATPEQVGAADNILPVLMLLHSNWFVAALVMAAAIAAGISTINAMLLVSSQIVSQDLVLLNKKGKISDKQNMLLSRSIVLAIAVVCGIMALDPPETLVQIVQDVAYTGLAQLAPAFLLGLYWKGCTRAGAAFGMTAGIVILFATRILKASPMGWPGFMWAFFTNILLTIIISSVTKQKTGEV
;
A
#
# COMPACT_ATOMS: atom_id res chain seq x y z
N SER A 1 -15.58 -0.37 -9.34
CA SER A 1 -14.59 -1.35 -8.84
C SER A 1 -15.07 -2.06 -7.57
N ILE A 2 -15.53 -1.36 -6.51
CA ILE A 2 -15.94 -1.97 -5.23
C ILE A 2 -17.05 -3.02 -5.39
N LEU A 3 -18.11 -2.75 -6.15
CA LEU A 3 -19.18 -3.71 -6.40
C LEU A 3 -18.67 -5.00 -7.08
N PHE A 4 -17.75 -4.84 -8.02
CA PHE A 4 -17.14 -5.97 -8.72
C PHE A 4 -16.27 -6.80 -7.77
N SER A 5 -15.48 -6.13 -6.93
CA SER A 5 -14.68 -6.75 -5.86
C SER A 5 -15.57 -7.55 -4.89
N LEU A 6 -16.67 -6.97 -4.45
CA LEU A 6 -17.62 -7.64 -3.56
C LEU A 6 -18.15 -8.93 -4.15
N MET A 7 -18.56 -8.94 -5.43
CA MET A 7 -19.03 -10.14 -6.11
C MET A 7 -17.97 -11.24 -6.09
N TYR A 8 -16.70 -10.92 -6.40
CA TYR A 8 -15.62 -11.90 -6.43
C TYR A 8 -15.28 -12.46 -5.05
N VAL A 9 -15.13 -11.60 -4.05
CA VAL A 9 -14.79 -12.03 -2.69
C VAL A 9 -15.90 -12.88 -2.07
N LEU A 10 -17.15 -12.49 -2.30
CA LEU A 10 -18.30 -13.21 -1.73
C LEU A 10 -18.59 -14.56 -2.42
N ILE A 11 -18.25 -14.71 -3.69
CA ILE A 11 -18.52 -15.95 -4.47
C ILE A 11 -17.28 -16.83 -4.55
N GLY A 12 -16.10 -16.26 -4.87
CA GLY A 12 -14.88 -17.01 -5.20
C GLY A 12 -14.03 -17.41 -4.00
N GLY A 13 -14.20 -16.75 -2.85
CA GLY A 13 -13.35 -16.99 -1.70
C GLY A 13 -11.85 -16.79 -2.01
N ALA A 14 -10.96 -17.38 -1.17
CA ALA A 14 -9.51 -17.19 -1.30
C ALA A 14 -8.92 -17.75 -2.61
N GLY A 15 -9.36 -18.93 -3.06
CA GLY A 15 -8.85 -19.56 -4.28
C GLY A 15 -9.20 -18.79 -5.54
N GLY A 16 -10.43 -18.27 -5.63
CA GLY A 16 -10.88 -17.43 -6.74
C GLY A 16 -10.13 -16.10 -6.81
N VAL A 17 -9.84 -15.49 -5.67
CA VAL A 17 -9.06 -14.26 -5.58
C VAL A 17 -7.65 -14.45 -6.13
N VAL A 18 -6.94 -15.51 -5.71
CA VAL A 18 -5.55 -15.79 -6.17
C VAL A 18 -5.47 -16.01 -7.68
N LEU A 19 -6.41 -16.78 -8.26
CA LEU A 19 -6.42 -17.00 -9.71
C LEU A 19 -6.65 -15.71 -10.48
N LEU A 20 -7.61 -14.91 -10.04
CA LEU A 20 -7.90 -13.61 -10.64
C LEU A 20 -6.73 -12.64 -10.52
N ASP A 21 -6.09 -12.58 -9.36
CA ASP A 21 -4.91 -11.74 -9.15
C ASP A 21 -3.79 -12.08 -10.14
N ALA A 22 -3.57 -13.36 -10.45
CA ALA A 22 -2.58 -13.77 -11.44
C ALA A 22 -2.93 -13.27 -12.86
N ILE A 23 -4.19 -13.38 -13.27
CA ILE A 23 -4.66 -12.84 -14.56
C ILE A 23 -4.53 -11.32 -14.59
N GLN A 24 -4.97 -10.65 -13.54
CA GLN A 24 -4.93 -9.19 -13.42
C GLN A 24 -3.48 -8.66 -13.41
N ALA A 25 -2.53 -9.40 -12.82
CA ALA A 25 -1.11 -9.05 -12.86
C ALA A 25 -0.56 -9.00 -14.29
N VAL A 26 -0.92 -9.98 -15.13
CA VAL A 26 -0.52 -9.98 -16.55
C VAL A 26 -1.15 -8.81 -17.29
N ILE A 27 -2.43 -8.56 -17.10
CA ILE A 27 -3.14 -7.43 -17.72
C ILE A 27 -2.52 -6.10 -17.28
N LEU A 28 -2.20 -5.93 -15.99
CA LEU A 28 -1.53 -4.75 -15.48
C LEU A 28 -0.17 -4.54 -16.14
N MET A 29 0.67 -5.59 -16.21
CA MET A 29 2.02 -5.47 -16.80
C MET A 29 1.97 -5.04 -18.26
N VAL A 30 1.07 -5.62 -19.05
CA VAL A 30 0.87 -5.21 -20.44
C VAL A 30 0.33 -3.77 -20.53
N GLY A 31 -0.67 -3.44 -19.72
CA GLY A 31 -1.31 -2.13 -19.72
C GLY A 31 -0.36 -1.00 -19.32
N ILE A 32 0.48 -1.20 -18.29
CA ILE A 32 1.40 -0.15 -17.81
C ILE A 32 2.55 0.10 -18.79
N VAL A 33 3.07 -0.94 -19.44
CA VAL A 33 4.10 -0.81 -20.48
C VAL A 33 3.53 -0.09 -21.70
N LEU A 34 2.32 -0.46 -22.11
CA LEU A 34 1.62 0.21 -23.21
C LEU A 34 1.36 1.70 -22.89
N ALA A 35 0.92 1.99 -21.67
CA ALA A 35 0.70 3.37 -21.21
C ALA A 35 1.99 4.20 -21.23
N ALA A 36 3.11 3.63 -20.75
CA ALA A 36 4.40 4.31 -20.81
C ALA A 36 4.86 4.59 -22.24
N TRP A 37 4.67 3.63 -23.14
CA TRP A 37 4.96 3.80 -24.57
C TRP A 37 4.15 4.94 -25.18
N ILE A 38 2.83 4.97 -24.94
CA ILE A 38 1.92 6.00 -25.43
C ILE A 38 2.29 7.39 -24.89
N ALA A 39 2.74 7.46 -23.63
CA ALA A 39 3.17 8.70 -23.02
C ALA A 39 4.50 9.23 -23.59
N ILE A 40 5.45 8.34 -23.89
CA ILE A 40 6.79 8.74 -24.38
C ILE A 40 6.79 9.04 -25.88
N ALA A 41 6.02 8.32 -26.69
CA ALA A 41 6.06 8.42 -28.15
C ALA A 41 5.78 9.84 -28.69
N PRO A 42 4.77 10.59 -28.20
CA PRO A 42 4.52 11.97 -28.65
C PRO A 42 5.63 12.95 -28.31
N VAL A 43 6.41 12.67 -27.26
CA VAL A 43 7.54 13.54 -26.85
C VAL A 43 8.76 13.32 -27.75
N GLY A 44 8.83 12.19 -28.48
CA GLY A 44 9.96 11.86 -29.37
C GLY A 44 10.94 10.84 -28.74
N GLY A 45 10.66 10.32 -27.57
CA GLY A 45 11.50 9.32 -26.91
C GLY A 45 11.99 9.73 -25.52
N ILE A 46 12.75 8.83 -24.90
CA ILE A 46 13.24 9.03 -23.51
C ILE A 46 14.23 10.20 -23.42
N LYS A 47 15.10 10.36 -24.40
CA LYS A 47 16.08 11.44 -24.41
C LYS A 47 15.39 12.81 -24.49
N GLU A 48 14.45 12.96 -25.41
CA GLU A 48 13.66 14.17 -25.62
C GLU A 48 12.78 14.47 -24.39
N LEU A 49 12.25 13.46 -23.73
CA LEU A 49 11.52 13.58 -22.47
C LEU A 49 12.38 14.25 -21.39
N PHE A 50 13.56 13.72 -21.12
CA PHE A 50 14.45 14.31 -20.12
C PHE A 50 14.97 15.69 -20.51
N THR A 51 15.27 15.90 -21.78
CA THR A 51 15.67 17.22 -22.29
C THR A 51 14.55 18.24 -22.08
N GLY A 52 13.30 17.87 -22.38
CA GLY A 52 12.14 18.73 -22.16
C GLY A 52 11.90 19.05 -20.68
N ILE A 53 12.00 18.06 -19.80
CA ILE A 53 11.87 18.27 -18.36
C ILE A 53 12.98 19.15 -17.79
N ILE A 54 14.23 18.95 -18.20
CA ILE A 54 15.35 19.81 -17.77
C ILE A 54 15.11 21.25 -18.18
N ALA A 55 14.53 21.48 -19.36
CA ALA A 55 14.26 22.82 -19.86
C ALA A 55 13.04 23.50 -19.20
N GLN A 56 11.99 22.76 -18.88
CA GLN A 56 10.70 23.31 -18.43
C GLN A 56 10.41 23.17 -16.95
N ALA A 57 10.89 22.09 -16.31
CA ALA A 57 10.57 21.75 -14.92
C ALA A 57 11.71 20.95 -14.26
N PRO A 58 12.94 21.50 -14.18
CA PRO A 58 14.12 20.79 -13.65
C PRO A 58 13.95 20.35 -12.18
N GLU A 59 13.09 21.04 -11.43
CA GLU A 59 12.76 20.69 -10.05
C GLU A 59 12.10 19.31 -9.88
N LEU A 60 11.51 18.75 -10.94
CA LEU A 60 10.97 17.41 -10.92
C LEU A 60 12.05 16.32 -10.86
N LEU A 61 13.28 16.64 -11.27
CA LEU A 61 14.41 15.73 -11.26
C LEU A 61 15.31 15.90 -10.03
N SER A 62 14.93 16.77 -9.12
CA SER A 62 15.70 17.06 -7.91
C SER A 62 14.82 17.08 -6.66
N ARG A 63 15.44 16.87 -5.49
CA ARG A 63 14.76 17.06 -4.21
C ARG A 63 14.78 18.56 -3.83
N PRO A 64 13.71 19.04 -3.18
CA PRO A 64 12.55 18.35 -2.63
C PRO A 64 11.39 18.11 -3.58
N GLY A 65 11.57 18.27 -4.90
CA GLY A 65 10.53 18.19 -5.91
C GLY A 65 9.73 19.48 -6.05
N ALA A 66 8.94 19.61 -7.11
CA ALA A 66 8.17 20.82 -7.42
C ALA A 66 7.23 21.29 -6.29
N GLN A 67 6.69 20.37 -5.51
CA GLN A 67 5.79 20.69 -4.38
C GLN A 67 6.52 20.77 -3.02
N GLY A 68 7.84 20.63 -2.98
CA GLY A 68 8.61 20.68 -1.74
C GLY A 68 8.37 19.52 -0.77
N LEU A 69 7.70 18.45 -1.19
CA LEU A 69 7.28 17.35 -0.33
C LEU A 69 8.44 16.44 0.10
N TYR A 70 9.36 16.17 -0.81
CA TYR A 70 10.43 15.18 -0.60
C TYR A 70 11.69 15.82 -0.05
N THR A 71 11.60 16.49 1.12
CA THR A 71 12.78 16.98 1.83
C THR A 71 13.73 15.83 2.16
N ASP A 72 15.03 16.12 2.37
CA ASP A 72 16.01 15.07 2.68
C ASP A 72 15.61 14.22 3.89
N LYS A 73 15.10 14.87 4.95
CA LYS A 73 14.63 14.18 6.14
C LYS A 73 13.43 13.26 5.85
N TYR A 74 12.47 13.75 5.08
CA TYR A 74 11.31 12.97 4.69
C TYR A 74 11.73 11.77 3.84
N TRP A 75 12.58 12.00 2.83
CA TRP A 75 13.04 10.96 1.92
C TRP A 75 13.81 9.85 2.63
N VAL A 76 14.75 10.21 3.51
CA VAL A 76 15.52 9.23 4.30
C VAL A 76 14.59 8.40 5.19
N MET A 77 13.60 9.02 5.82
CA MET A 77 12.66 8.30 6.68
C MET A 77 11.68 7.43 5.88
N GLN A 78 11.26 7.86 4.71
CA GLN A 78 10.48 7.02 3.79
C GLN A 78 11.28 5.76 3.41
N PHE A 79 12.54 5.91 3.07
CA PHE A 79 13.42 4.80 2.74
C PHE A 79 13.61 3.82 3.91
N LEU A 80 13.67 4.30 5.15
CA LEU A 80 13.86 3.48 6.34
C LEU A 80 12.56 2.84 6.86
N VAL A 81 11.43 3.53 6.81
CA VAL A 81 10.18 3.08 7.47
C VAL A 81 9.20 2.43 6.49
N LEU A 82 9.10 2.96 5.27
CA LEU A 82 8.13 2.49 4.28
C LEU A 82 8.28 0.99 3.93
N PRO A 83 9.49 0.43 3.77
CA PRO A 83 9.66 -0.99 3.49
C PRO A 83 9.02 -1.90 4.55
N PHE A 84 9.08 -1.50 5.83
CA PHE A 84 8.40 -2.24 6.88
C PHE A 84 6.88 -2.18 6.71
N GLY A 85 6.32 -1.03 6.34
CA GLY A 85 4.89 -0.90 6.09
C GLY A 85 4.42 -1.79 4.94
N ILE A 86 5.15 -1.81 3.84
CA ILE A 86 4.86 -2.68 2.69
C ILE A 86 4.99 -4.15 3.09
N TRP A 87 6.08 -4.51 3.77
CA TRP A 87 6.35 -5.88 4.19
C TRP A 87 5.27 -6.42 5.13
N PHE A 88 4.75 -5.59 6.05
CA PHE A 88 3.73 -5.97 7.03
C PHE A 88 2.29 -5.79 6.53
N CYS A 89 2.07 -5.57 5.24
CA CYS A 89 0.72 -5.61 4.66
C CYS A 89 0.09 -7.00 4.84
N PRO A 90 -1.05 -7.11 5.56
CA PRO A 90 -1.64 -8.41 5.88
C PRO A 90 -1.98 -9.26 4.65
N HIS A 91 -2.38 -8.64 3.54
CA HIS A 91 -2.68 -9.33 2.29
C HIS A 91 -1.43 -9.92 1.61
N ILE A 92 -0.25 -9.36 1.81
CA ILE A 92 1.02 -9.92 1.32
C ILE A 92 1.37 -11.17 2.14
N TRP A 93 1.23 -11.10 3.46
CA TRP A 93 1.46 -12.25 4.35
C TRP A 93 0.52 -13.40 4.07
N SER A 94 -0.78 -13.12 3.89
CA SER A 94 -1.74 -14.19 3.60
C SER A 94 -1.42 -14.93 2.30
N LYS A 95 -0.96 -14.24 1.26
CA LYS A 95 -0.52 -14.85 0.00
C LYS A 95 0.75 -15.69 0.19
N SER A 96 1.70 -15.22 1.01
CA SER A 96 2.91 -15.98 1.33
C SER A 96 2.59 -17.28 2.09
N LEU A 97 1.63 -17.24 3.02
CA LEU A 97 1.16 -18.42 3.74
C LEU A 97 0.39 -19.42 2.85
N MET A 98 -0.14 -18.99 1.71
CA MET A 98 -0.81 -19.82 0.72
C MET A 98 0.14 -20.38 -0.33
N ALA A 99 1.42 -20.04 -0.29
CA ALA A 99 2.43 -20.53 -1.24
C ALA A 99 2.56 -22.06 -1.13
N LYS A 100 2.77 -22.71 -2.27
CA LYS A 100 2.85 -24.17 -2.36
C LYS A 100 4.04 -24.75 -1.59
N ASP A 101 5.18 -24.06 -1.65
CA ASP A 101 6.46 -24.49 -1.07
C ASP A 101 7.41 -23.30 -0.85
N GLU A 102 8.53 -23.53 -0.20
CA GLU A 102 9.55 -22.51 0.07
C GLU A 102 10.19 -21.97 -1.21
N ASP A 103 10.31 -22.80 -2.24
CA ASP A 103 10.82 -22.43 -3.56
C ASP A 103 9.95 -21.36 -4.23
N ALA A 104 8.63 -21.47 -4.10
CA ALA A 104 7.69 -20.47 -4.61
C ALA A 104 7.88 -19.11 -3.90
N ILE A 105 8.11 -19.13 -2.59
CA ILE A 105 8.40 -17.91 -1.80
C ILE A 105 9.75 -17.32 -2.23
N ALA A 106 10.80 -18.14 -2.38
CA ALA A 106 12.11 -17.67 -2.80
C ALA A 106 12.08 -17.04 -4.21
N LYS A 107 11.37 -17.65 -5.15
CA LYS A 107 11.17 -17.10 -6.50
C LYS A 107 10.38 -15.79 -6.47
N SER A 108 9.36 -15.68 -5.62
CA SER A 108 8.60 -14.44 -5.46
C SER A 108 9.44 -13.29 -4.89
N ALA A 109 10.38 -13.60 -3.99
CA ALA A 109 11.31 -12.62 -3.41
C ALA A 109 12.23 -11.97 -4.46
N ILE A 110 12.44 -12.60 -5.61
CA ILE A 110 13.20 -12.05 -6.74
C ILE A 110 12.26 -11.40 -7.77
N SER A 111 11.17 -12.08 -8.14
CA SER A 111 10.28 -11.61 -9.20
C SER A 111 9.49 -10.35 -8.82
N ILE A 112 9.10 -10.22 -7.55
CA ILE A 112 8.37 -9.04 -7.06
C ILE A 112 9.20 -7.75 -7.18
N PRO A 113 10.43 -7.64 -6.65
CA PRO A 113 11.25 -6.44 -6.82
C PRO A 113 11.50 -6.09 -8.29
N VAL A 114 11.76 -7.07 -9.14
CA VAL A 114 11.97 -6.84 -10.57
C VAL A 114 10.72 -6.25 -11.22
N SER A 115 9.54 -6.81 -10.97
CA SER A 115 8.29 -6.27 -11.50
C SER A 115 7.98 -4.88 -10.94
N GLN A 116 8.28 -4.62 -9.66
CA GLN A 116 8.08 -3.31 -9.05
C GLN A 116 9.01 -2.24 -9.64
N ILE A 117 10.28 -2.58 -9.95
CA ILE A 117 11.19 -1.67 -10.66
C ILE A 117 10.65 -1.32 -12.04
N LEU A 118 10.13 -2.29 -12.79
CA LEU A 118 9.53 -2.05 -14.10
C LEU A 118 8.29 -1.17 -14.02
N ILE A 119 7.41 -1.40 -13.05
CA ILE A 119 6.18 -0.63 -12.88
C ILE A 119 6.49 0.78 -12.35
N TYR A 120 7.13 0.88 -11.19
CA TYR A 120 7.34 2.16 -10.51
C TYR A 120 8.58 2.91 -10.98
N GLY A 121 9.68 2.21 -11.24
CA GLY A 121 10.94 2.84 -11.63
C GLY A 121 10.97 3.33 -13.08
N PHE A 122 10.21 2.68 -13.96
CA PHE A 122 10.19 3.07 -15.37
C PHE A 122 8.80 3.56 -15.80
N ALA A 123 7.79 2.71 -15.80
CA ALA A 123 6.54 3.04 -16.46
C ALA A 123 5.83 4.24 -15.81
N THR A 124 5.62 4.24 -14.48
CA THR A 124 4.93 5.35 -13.81
C THR A 124 5.75 6.63 -13.80
N LEU A 125 7.09 6.53 -13.69
CA LEU A 125 7.98 7.69 -13.80
C LEU A 125 7.83 8.37 -15.17
N PHE A 126 7.90 7.60 -16.24
CA PHE A 126 7.80 8.16 -17.60
C PHE A 126 6.41 8.72 -17.90
N ILE A 127 5.34 8.08 -17.45
CA ILE A 127 3.98 8.60 -17.56
C ILE A 127 3.85 9.93 -16.81
N GLY A 128 4.37 10.03 -15.60
CA GLY A 128 4.33 11.26 -14.80
C GLY A 128 5.11 12.40 -15.45
N LEU A 129 6.34 12.14 -15.88
CA LEU A 129 7.18 13.16 -16.55
C LEU A 129 6.60 13.58 -17.89
N ALA A 130 6.14 12.62 -18.71
CA ALA A 130 5.51 12.95 -19.99
C ALA A 130 4.22 13.77 -19.81
N GLY A 131 3.47 13.48 -18.75
CA GLY A 131 2.28 14.24 -18.40
C GLY A 131 2.54 15.73 -18.19
N HIS A 132 3.68 16.07 -17.61
CA HIS A 132 4.10 17.47 -17.43
C HIS A 132 4.37 18.20 -18.76
N LEU A 133 4.80 17.49 -19.78
CA LEU A 133 5.11 18.07 -21.10
C LEU A 133 3.90 18.08 -22.05
N LEU A 134 2.98 17.12 -21.88
CA LEU A 134 1.93 16.83 -22.85
C LEU A 134 0.54 17.29 -22.44
N ALA A 135 0.33 17.62 -21.16
CA ALA A 135 -0.98 18.04 -20.65
C ALA A 135 -0.86 19.29 -19.78
N THR A 136 -1.83 20.19 -19.91
CA THR A 136 -1.89 21.39 -19.07
C THR A 136 -2.53 21.10 -17.71
N PRO A 137 -2.23 21.89 -16.66
CA PRO A 137 -2.86 21.74 -15.35
C PRO A 137 -4.40 21.74 -15.40
N GLU A 138 -4.99 22.54 -16.29
CA GLU A 138 -6.44 22.63 -16.47
C GLU A 138 -7.03 21.34 -17.06
N GLN A 139 -6.30 20.67 -17.96
CA GLN A 139 -6.72 19.38 -18.53
C GLN A 139 -6.64 18.25 -17.51
N VAL A 140 -5.64 18.29 -16.64
CA VAL A 140 -5.40 17.22 -15.64
C VAL A 140 -6.30 17.41 -14.41
N GLY A 141 -6.48 18.64 -13.94
CA GLY A 141 -7.19 18.97 -12.72
C GLY A 141 -6.49 18.39 -11.48
N ALA A 142 -6.73 17.12 -11.14
CA ALA A 142 -6.04 16.42 -10.06
C ALA A 142 -4.90 15.55 -10.60
N ALA A 143 -3.78 15.48 -9.86
CA ALA A 143 -2.60 14.71 -10.27
C ALA A 143 -2.90 13.23 -10.58
N ASP A 144 -3.86 12.64 -9.89
CA ASP A 144 -4.28 11.25 -10.12
C ASP A 144 -4.96 11.02 -11.47
N ASN A 145 -5.36 12.08 -12.17
CA ASN A 145 -5.99 12.00 -13.49
C ASN A 145 -4.99 11.97 -14.66
N ILE A 146 -3.70 12.08 -14.41
CA ILE A 146 -2.70 12.19 -15.48
C ILE A 146 -2.74 11.02 -16.45
N LEU A 147 -2.88 9.79 -15.97
CA LEU A 147 -2.96 8.59 -16.81
C LEU A 147 -4.18 8.61 -17.75
N PRO A 148 -5.44 8.75 -17.24
CA PRO A 148 -6.60 8.83 -18.13
C PRO A 148 -6.52 9.99 -19.12
N VAL A 149 -6.03 11.15 -18.71
CA VAL A 149 -5.89 12.33 -19.60
C VAL A 149 -4.92 12.04 -20.74
N LEU A 150 -3.73 11.52 -20.46
CA LEU A 150 -2.75 11.15 -21.49
C LEU A 150 -3.30 10.10 -22.46
N MET A 151 -4.02 9.09 -21.95
CA MET A 151 -4.60 8.07 -22.81
C MET A 151 -5.67 8.66 -23.75
N LEU A 152 -6.50 9.57 -23.26
CA LEU A 152 -7.53 10.23 -24.08
C LEU A 152 -6.93 11.19 -25.11
N LEU A 153 -5.82 11.87 -24.80
CA LEU A 153 -5.17 12.83 -25.69
C LEU A 153 -4.30 12.16 -26.77
N HIS A 154 -3.64 11.05 -26.43
CA HIS A 154 -2.56 10.48 -27.25
C HIS A 154 -2.80 9.05 -27.73
N SER A 155 -3.99 8.47 -27.50
CA SER A 155 -4.35 7.16 -28.04
C SER A 155 -5.78 7.13 -28.60
N ASN A 156 -6.11 6.07 -29.32
CA ASN A 156 -7.49 5.84 -29.74
C ASN A 156 -8.33 5.30 -28.57
N TRP A 157 -9.66 5.41 -28.69
CA TRP A 157 -10.60 5.01 -27.65
C TRP A 157 -10.42 3.56 -27.18
N PHE A 158 -10.07 2.62 -28.06
CA PHE A 158 -9.90 1.21 -27.73
C PHE A 158 -8.67 0.99 -26.85
N VAL A 159 -7.55 1.60 -27.22
CA VAL A 159 -6.30 1.51 -26.46
C VAL A 159 -6.43 2.23 -25.11
N ALA A 160 -7.06 3.41 -25.10
CA ALA A 160 -7.37 4.10 -23.84
C ALA A 160 -8.21 3.19 -22.89
N ALA A 161 -9.27 2.57 -23.42
CA ALA A 161 -10.10 1.66 -22.65
C ALA A 161 -9.32 0.44 -22.12
N LEU A 162 -8.42 -0.13 -22.91
CA LEU A 162 -7.58 -1.25 -22.53
C LEU A 162 -6.64 -0.89 -21.36
N VAL A 163 -5.95 0.26 -21.45
CA VAL A 163 -5.06 0.76 -20.39
C VAL A 163 -5.85 1.07 -19.13
N MET A 164 -7.02 1.71 -19.25
CA MET A 164 -7.87 2.01 -18.11
C MET A 164 -8.43 0.73 -17.46
N ALA A 165 -8.78 -0.27 -18.26
CA ALA A 165 -9.18 -1.58 -17.72
C ALA A 165 -8.04 -2.25 -16.95
N ALA A 166 -6.79 -2.13 -17.41
CA ALA A 166 -5.63 -2.64 -16.69
C ALA A 166 -5.39 -1.90 -15.35
N ALA A 167 -5.53 -0.58 -15.33
CA ALA A 167 -5.44 0.21 -14.10
C ALA A 167 -6.54 -0.15 -13.08
N ILE A 168 -7.77 -0.33 -13.56
CA ILE A 168 -8.90 -0.77 -12.73
C ILE A 168 -8.66 -2.19 -12.19
N ALA A 169 -8.15 -3.11 -13.02
CA ALA A 169 -7.82 -4.47 -12.62
C ALA A 169 -6.79 -4.51 -11.49
N ALA A 170 -5.76 -3.66 -11.56
CA ALA A 170 -4.76 -3.51 -10.49
C ALA A 170 -5.40 -3.09 -9.16
N GLY A 171 -6.28 -2.09 -9.19
CA GLY A 171 -7.01 -1.64 -8.01
C GLY A 171 -7.91 -2.74 -7.43
N ILE A 172 -8.65 -3.46 -8.29
CA ILE A 172 -9.56 -4.54 -7.87
C ILE A 172 -8.79 -5.67 -7.19
N SER A 173 -7.63 -6.09 -7.71
CA SER A 173 -6.82 -7.16 -7.11
C SER A 173 -6.42 -6.84 -5.68
N THR A 174 -5.99 -5.61 -5.43
CA THR A 174 -5.60 -5.14 -4.10
C THR A 174 -6.81 -5.05 -3.16
N ILE A 175 -7.91 -4.46 -3.61
CA ILE A 175 -9.15 -4.34 -2.82
C ILE A 175 -9.66 -5.73 -2.42
N ASN A 176 -9.70 -6.69 -3.35
CA ASN A 176 -10.15 -8.06 -3.06
C ASN A 176 -9.32 -8.72 -1.97
N ALA A 177 -8.00 -8.64 -2.09
CA ALA A 177 -7.09 -9.23 -1.11
C ALA A 177 -7.21 -8.54 0.27
N MET A 178 -7.32 -7.22 0.32
CA MET A 178 -7.49 -6.48 1.57
C MET A 178 -8.84 -6.76 2.23
N LEU A 179 -9.94 -6.79 1.48
CA LEU A 179 -11.27 -7.11 2.02
C LEU A 179 -11.31 -8.53 2.61
N LEU A 180 -10.74 -9.50 1.88
CA LEU A 180 -10.69 -10.88 2.33
C LEU A 180 -9.92 -11.00 3.65
N VAL A 181 -8.70 -10.49 3.71
CA VAL A 181 -7.85 -10.60 4.89
C VAL A 181 -8.41 -9.82 6.08
N SER A 182 -8.91 -8.60 5.86
CA SER A 182 -9.54 -7.82 6.94
C SER A 182 -10.74 -8.54 7.53
N SER A 183 -11.56 -9.19 6.70
CA SER A 183 -12.68 -9.98 7.19
C SER A 183 -12.24 -11.21 7.98
N GLN A 184 -11.15 -11.86 7.57
CA GLN A 184 -10.59 -13.00 8.28
C GLN A 184 -10.03 -12.59 9.65
N ILE A 185 -9.28 -11.50 9.74
CA ILE A 185 -8.76 -10.98 11.01
C ILE A 185 -9.92 -10.69 11.97
N VAL A 186 -10.94 -9.97 11.53
CA VAL A 186 -12.06 -9.64 12.41
C VAL A 186 -12.87 -10.88 12.78
N SER A 187 -13.19 -11.76 11.85
CA SER A 187 -14.02 -12.95 12.12
C SER A 187 -13.28 -14.00 12.93
N GLN A 188 -12.03 -14.30 12.58
CA GLN A 188 -11.26 -15.37 13.22
C GLN A 188 -10.59 -14.90 14.52
N ASP A 189 -9.85 -13.79 14.45
CA ASP A 189 -8.99 -13.37 15.54
C ASP A 189 -9.74 -12.57 16.62
N LEU A 190 -10.74 -11.75 16.24
CA LEU A 190 -11.49 -10.96 17.21
C LEU A 190 -12.75 -11.68 17.71
N VAL A 191 -13.54 -12.29 16.83
CA VAL A 191 -14.84 -12.86 17.22
C VAL A 191 -14.72 -14.32 17.65
N LEU A 192 -14.08 -15.18 16.85
CA LEU A 192 -13.97 -16.62 17.17
C LEU A 192 -13.13 -16.89 18.41
N LEU A 193 -11.99 -16.21 18.57
CA LEU A 193 -11.16 -16.36 19.77
C LEU A 193 -11.93 -15.97 21.03
N ASN A 194 -12.69 -14.87 21.01
CA ASN A 194 -13.50 -14.44 22.15
C ASN A 194 -14.69 -15.36 22.43
N LYS A 195 -15.24 -16.02 21.41
CA LYS A 195 -16.36 -16.97 21.57
C LYS A 195 -15.91 -18.42 21.77
N LYS A 196 -14.61 -18.67 21.97
CA LYS A 196 -14.02 -20.00 22.20
C LYS A 196 -14.46 -21.05 21.17
N GLY A 197 -14.52 -20.66 19.89
CA GLY A 197 -14.85 -21.56 18.79
C GLY A 197 -16.32 -21.99 18.67
N LYS A 198 -17.24 -21.40 19.42
CA LYS A 198 -18.68 -21.78 19.46
C LYS A 198 -19.52 -21.13 18.34
N ILE A 199 -19.01 -21.04 17.13
CA ILE A 199 -19.76 -20.50 15.99
C ILE A 199 -19.77 -21.56 14.89
N SER A 200 -20.95 -21.82 14.28
CA SER A 200 -21.03 -22.74 13.16
C SER A 200 -20.39 -22.15 11.90
N ASP A 201 -19.95 -22.99 10.96
CA ASP A 201 -19.34 -22.55 9.70
C ASP A 201 -20.22 -21.57 8.94
N LYS A 202 -21.54 -21.81 8.93
CA LYS A 202 -22.52 -20.92 8.31
C LYS A 202 -22.55 -19.53 8.99
N GLN A 203 -22.49 -19.49 10.31
CA GLN A 203 -22.44 -18.21 11.04
C GLN A 203 -21.14 -17.47 10.80
N ASN A 204 -20.01 -18.20 10.78
CA ASN A 204 -18.69 -17.62 10.47
C ASN A 204 -18.64 -17.04 9.06
N MET A 205 -19.17 -17.77 8.08
CA MET A 205 -19.27 -17.30 6.70
C MET A 205 -20.16 -16.05 6.58
N LEU A 206 -21.31 -16.02 7.25
CA LEU A 206 -22.20 -14.86 7.25
C LEU A 206 -21.53 -13.65 7.93
N LEU A 207 -20.86 -13.86 9.05
CA LEU A 207 -20.10 -12.82 9.73
C LEU A 207 -19.01 -12.23 8.83
N SER A 208 -18.17 -13.06 8.20
CA SER A 208 -17.13 -12.61 7.30
C SER A 208 -17.70 -11.80 6.13
N ARG A 209 -18.80 -12.25 5.54
CA ARG A 209 -19.49 -11.52 4.46
C ARG A 209 -20.04 -10.17 4.93
N SER A 210 -20.61 -10.11 6.12
CA SER A 210 -21.11 -8.85 6.70
C SER A 210 -19.98 -7.86 6.96
N ILE A 211 -18.82 -8.33 7.43
CA ILE A 211 -17.62 -7.52 7.65
C ILE A 211 -17.08 -6.98 6.33
N VAL A 212 -16.97 -7.82 5.30
CA VAL A 212 -16.56 -7.40 3.94
C VAL A 212 -17.47 -6.28 3.44
N LEU A 213 -18.79 -6.46 3.57
CA LEU A 213 -19.75 -5.46 3.14
C LEU A 213 -19.60 -4.15 3.92
N ALA A 214 -19.48 -4.22 5.25
CA ALA A 214 -19.32 -3.04 6.09
C ALA A 214 -18.06 -2.25 5.74
N ILE A 215 -16.91 -2.92 5.58
CA ILE A 215 -15.64 -2.29 5.18
C ILE A 215 -15.79 -1.66 3.79
N ALA A 216 -16.37 -2.38 2.83
CA ALA A 216 -16.54 -1.89 1.47
C ALA A 216 -17.43 -0.65 1.39
N VAL A 217 -18.49 -0.59 2.21
CA VAL A 217 -19.38 0.60 2.30
C VAL A 217 -18.60 1.79 2.87
N VAL A 218 -17.88 1.61 3.98
CA VAL A 218 -17.08 2.68 4.58
C VAL A 218 -16.02 3.19 3.60
N CYS A 219 -15.25 2.30 2.99
CA CYS A 219 -14.25 2.67 1.99
C CYS A 219 -14.88 3.34 0.77
N GLY A 220 -16.06 2.88 0.34
CA GLY A 220 -16.80 3.46 -0.78
C GLY A 220 -17.23 4.90 -0.50
N ILE A 221 -17.71 5.18 0.70
CA ILE A 221 -18.10 6.55 1.12
C ILE A 221 -16.85 7.44 1.16
N MET A 222 -15.75 6.99 1.77
CA MET A 222 -14.49 7.75 1.82
C MET A 222 -13.88 8.02 0.44
N ALA A 223 -14.12 7.15 -0.53
CA ALA A 223 -13.61 7.31 -1.89
C ALA A 223 -14.39 8.34 -2.74
N LEU A 224 -15.55 8.81 -2.28
CA LEU A 224 -16.34 9.82 -3.01
C LEU A 224 -15.70 11.21 -2.95
N ASP A 225 -15.03 11.53 -1.85
CA ASP A 225 -14.31 12.79 -1.65
C ASP A 225 -13.00 12.55 -0.89
N PRO A 226 -11.94 12.08 -1.58
CA PRO A 226 -10.67 11.79 -0.94
C PRO A 226 -9.98 13.09 -0.52
N PRO A 227 -9.53 13.21 0.75
CA PRO A 227 -8.97 14.45 1.29
C PRO A 227 -7.56 14.77 0.75
N GLU A 228 -6.90 13.83 0.10
CA GLU A 228 -5.53 13.93 -0.40
C GLU A 228 -5.33 13.06 -1.64
N THR A 229 -4.17 13.20 -2.29
CA THR A 229 -3.80 12.31 -3.40
C THR A 229 -3.67 10.85 -2.91
N LEU A 230 -3.96 9.89 -3.80
CA LEU A 230 -3.86 8.46 -3.46
C LEU A 230 -2.47 8.09 -2.94
N VAL A 231 -1.41 8.65 -3.51
CA VAL A 231 -0.03 8.40 -3.09
C VAL A 231 0.20 8.84 -1.64
N GLN A 232 -0.28 10.03 -1.26
CA GLN A 232 -0.13 10.54 0.12
C GLN A 232 -0.89 9.68 1.13
N ILE A 233 -2.13 9.27 0.81
CA ILE A 233 -2.90 8.38 1.68
C ILE A 233 -2.19 7.04 1.88
N VAL A 234 -1.68 6.45 0.81
CA VAL A 234 -1.01 5.15 0.85
C VAL A 234 0.31 5.23 1.59
N GLN A 235 1.18 6.19 1.26
CA GLN A 235 2.51 6.29 1.85
C GLN A 235 2.47 6.79 3.30
N ASP A 236 1.74 7.87 3.57
CA ASP A 236 1.81 8.58 4.85
C ASP A 236 0.83 8.05 5.90
N VAL A 237 -0.18 7.27 5.50
CA VAL A 237 -1.16 6.70 6.43
C VAL A 237 -1.11 5.18 6.43
N ALA A 238 -1.32 4.54 5.26
CA ALA A 238 -1.47 3.10 5.22
C ALA A 238 -0.14 2.39 5.53
N TYR A 239 0.91 2.66 4.78
CA TYR A 239 2.19 1.96 4.99
C TYR A 239 2.88 2.37 6.28
N THR A 240 2.86 3.64 6.66
CA THR A 240 3.46 4.08 7.92
C THR A 240 2.67 3.57 9.14
N GLY A 241 1.35 3.40 9.01
CA GLY A 241 0.51 2.74 10.00
C GLY A 241 0.83 1.26 10.15
N LEU A 242 0.95 0.54 9.03
CA LEU A 242 1.34 -0.88 9.01
C LEU A 242 2.78 -1.10 9.50
N ALA A 243 3.67 -0.15 9.28
CA ALA A 243 5.04 -0.21 9.81
C ALA A 243 5.06 -0.29 11.34
N GLN A 244 4.01 0.16 12.04
CA GLN A 244 3.90 0.02 13.49
C GLN A 244 3.80 -1.43 13.98
N LEU A 245 3.52 -2.39 13.10
CA LEU A 245 3.56 -3.83 13.42
C LEU A 245 4.99 -4.38 13.49
N ALA A 246 5.93 -3.77 12.75
CA ALA A 246 7.28 -4.27 12.60
C ALA A 246 8.07 -4.39 13.92
N PRO A 247 8.07 -3.40 14.83
CA PRO A 247 8.81 -3.52 16.09
C PRO A 247 8.34 -4.70 16.94
N ALA A 248 7.04 -4.86 17.11
CA ALA A 248 6.47 -5.96 17.88
C ALA A 248 6.80 -7.32 17.27
N PHE A 249 6.71 -7.45 15.96
CA PHE A 249 7.00 -8.68 15.24
C PHE A 249 8.50 -9.04 15.29
N LEU A 250 9.36 -8.12 14.90
CA LEU A 250 10.81 -8.36 14.85
C LEU A 250 11.39 -8.59 16.24
N LEU A 251 11.04 -7.76 17.21
CA LEU A 251 11.49 -7.96 18.58
C LEU A 251 10.90 -9.24 19.18
N GLY A 252 9.66 -9.59 18.84
CA GLY A 252 9.04 -10.83 19.27
C GLY A 252 9.74 -12.09 18.74
N LEU A 253 10.27 -12.04 17.51
CA LEU A 253 11.01 -13.15 16.90
C LEU A 253 12.45 -13.25 17.40
N TYR A 254 13.17 -12.13 17.47
CA TYR A 254 14.61 -12.15 17.68
C TYR A 254 15.03 -11.81 19.11
N TRP A 255 14.15 -11.26 19.92
CA TRP A 255 14.46 -10.88 21.30
C TRP A 255 13.58 -11.61 22.31
N LYS A 256 14.13 -12.59 23.01
CA LYS A 256 13.44 -13.38 24.06
C LYS A 256 12.90 -12.53 25.22
N GLY A 257 13.27 -11.26 25.33
CA GLY A 257 12.78 -10.33 26.33
C GLY A 257 11.48 -9.61 25.95
N CYS A 258 11.02 -9.74 24.70
CA CYS A 258 9.81 -9.09 24.24
C CYS A 258 8.58 -9.66 24.96
N THR A 259 7.73 -8.77 25.52
CA THR A 259 6.51 -9.17 26.23
C THR A 259 5.26 -8.69 25.49
N ARG A 260 4.12 -9.35 25.73
CA ARG A 260 2.83 -8.92 25.15
C ARG A 260 2.48 -7.48 25.52
N ALA A 261 2.77 -7.09 26.77
CA ALA A 261 2.53 -5.72 27.24
C ALA A 261 3.41 -4.71 26.46
N GLY A 262 4.73 -4.97 26.34
CA GLY A 262 5.63 -4.12 25.59
C GLY A 262 5.20 -3.93 24.15
N ALA A 263 4.88 -5.02 23.44
CA ALA A 263 4.39 -5.00 22.07
C ALA A 263 3.08 -4.18 21.94
N ALA A 264 2.10 -4.42 22.81
CA ALA A 264 0.81 -3.72 22.77
C ALA A 264 0.96 -2.22 23.02
N PHE A 265 1.71 -1.82 24.05
CA PHE A 265 1.93 -0.41 24.37
C PHE A 265 2.76 0.30 23.31
N GLY A 266 3.81 -0.33 22.79
CA GLY A 266 4.62 0.23 21.72
C GLY A 266 3.81 0.50 20.46
N MET A 267 3.06 -0.50 19.98
CA MET A 267 2.20 -0.33 18.79
C MET A 267 1.12 0.74 19.01
N THR A 268 0.45 0.73 20.17
CA THR A 268 -0.59 1.73 20.48
C THR A 268 -0.02 3.14 20.48
N ALA A 269 1.11 3.35 21.15
CA ALA A 269 1.77 4.65 21.19
C ALA A 269 2.22 5.09 19.79
N GLY A 270 2.79 4.19 18.99
CA GLY A 270 3.16 4.47 17.61
C GLY A 270 1.98 4.94 16.78
N ILE A 271 0.86 4.23 16.84
CA ILE A 271 -0.37 4.61 16.12
C ILE A 271 -0.90 5.97 16.61
N VAL A 272 -0.95 6.18 17.92
CA VAL A 272 -1.43 7.46 18.49
C VAL A 272 -0.55 8.62 18.02
N ILE A 273 0.77 8.49 18.08
CA ILE A 273 1.70 9.53 17.62
C ILE A 273 1.56 9.78 16.12
N LEU A 274 1.42 8.73 15.31
CA LEU A 274 1.22 8.84 13.87
C LEU A 274 0.00 9.71 13.55
N PHE A 275 -1.15 9.38 14.12
CA PHE A 275 -2.37 10.13 13.88
C PHE A 275 -2.35 11.52 14.53
N ALA A 276 -1.80 11.68 15.73
CA ALA A 276 -1.68 12.96 16.39
C ALA A 276 -0.83 13.95 15.57
N THR A 277 0.36 13.52 15.12
CA THR A 277 1.24 14.37 14.30
C THR A 277 0.62 14.72 12.96
N ARG A 278 -0.16 13.81 12.38
CA ARG A 278 -0.87 14.06 11.14
C ARG A 278 -2.02 15.05 11.30
N ILE A 279 -2.89 14.87 12.30
CA ILE A 279 -4.02 15.76 12.57
C ILE A 279 -3.51 17.18 12.91
N LEU A 280 -2.46 17.26 13.72
CA LEU A 280 -1.84 18.53 14.11
C LEU A 280 -0.93 19.12 13.02
N LYS A 281 -0.74 18.43 11.88
CA LYS A 281 0.23 18.78 10.82
C LYS A 281 1.62 19.06 11.37
N ALA A 282 2.03 18.32 12.39
CA ALA A 282 3.26 18.56 13.14
C ALA A 282 4.43 17.74 12.56
N SER A 283 5.54 18.44 12.35
CA SER A 283 6.82 17.84 11.98
C SER A 283 7.88 18.24 13.01
N PRO A 284 7.90 17.62 14.19
CA PRO A 284 8.80 18.01 15.27
C PRO A 284 10.25 17.98 14.80
N MET A 285 11.01 19.05 15.06
CA MET A 285 12.39 19.22 14.62
C MET A 285 12.59 19.10 13.09
N GLY A 286 11.51 19.30 12.30
CA GLY A 286 11.51 19.15 10.84
C GLY A 286 11.57 17.69 10.35
N TRP A 287 11.33 16.72 11.24
CA TRP A 287 11.20 15.30 10.86
C TRP A 287 9.75 14.89 10.71
N PRO A 288 9.44 13.96 9.78
CA PRO A 288 8.06 13.51 9.57
C PRO A 288 7.51 12.79 10.81
N GLY A 289 6.22 12.96 11.07
CA GLY A 289 5.55 12.39 12.25
C GLY A 289 5.67 10.87 12.35
N PHE A 290 5.66 10.16 11.22
CA PHE A 290 5.80 8.70 11.20
C PHE A 290 7.17 8.20 11.68
N MET A 291 8.23 9.01 11.56
CA MET A 291 9.51 8.70 12.19
C MET A 291 9.37 8.62 13.71
N TRP A 292 8.79 9.65 14.31
CA TRP A 292 8.56 9.69 15.76
C TRP A 292 7.68 8.54 16.22
N ALA A 293 6.63 8.22 15.46
CA ALA A 293 5.75 7.09 15.71
C ALA A 293 6.53 5.76 15.75
N PHE A 294 7.35 5.51 14.73
CA PHE A 294 8.07 4.24 14.57
C PHE A 294 9.14 4.05 15.64
N PHE A 295 9.97 5.05 15.88
CA PHE A 295 11.04 4.95 16.89
C PHE A 295 10.50 4.95 18.33
N THR A 296 9.43 5.70 18.62
CA THR A 296 8.77 5.61 19.93
C THR A 296 8.16 4.23 20.16
N ASN A 297 7.57 3.62 19.15
CA ASN A 297 7.08 2.25 19.23
C ASN A 297 8.21 1.27 19.59
N ILE A 298 9.35 1.31 18.89
CA ILE A 298 10.53 0.49 19.23
C ILE A 298 10.96 0.72 20.69
N LEU A 299 11.13 1.98 21.06
CA LEU A 299 11.62 2.35 22.39
C LEU A 299 10.70 1.87 23.50
N LEU A 300 9.39 2.11 23.37
CA LEU A 300 8.41 1.68 24.36
C LEU A 300 8.26 0.17 24.38
N THR A 301 8.33 -0.52 23.26
CA THR A 301 8.32 -1.99 23.21
C THR A 301 9.50 -2.54 24.03
N ILE A 302 10.69 -1.98 23.87
CA ILE A 302 11.89 -2.41 24.61
C ILE A 302 11.76 -2.08 26.10
N ILE A 303 11.45 -0.83 26.46
CA ILE A 303 11.39 -0.37 27.85
C ILE A 303 10.34 -1.16 28.64
N ILE A 304 9.11 -1.22 28.13
CA ILE A 304 8.00 -1.88 28.82
C ILE A 304 8.25 -3.39 28.91
N SER A 305 8.78 -4.02 27.86
CA SER A 305 9.15 -5.43 27.91
C SER A 305 10.22 -5.70 28.97
N SER A 306 11.21 -4.82 29.11
CA SER A 306 12.27 -4.98 30.12
C SER A 306 11.74 -4.90 31.55
N VAL A 307 10.72 -4.07 31.78
CA VAL A 307 10.09 -3.92 33.11
C VAL A 307 9.04 -5.02 33.37
N THR A 308 8.34 -5.46 32.33
CA THR A 308 7.26 -6.47 32.46
C THR A 308 7.73 -7.91 32.22
N LYS A 309 9.03 -8.11 32.01
CA LYS A 309 9.63 -9.43 31.88
C LYS A 309 9.39 -10.20 33.20
N GLN A 310 8.47 -11.15 33.16
CA GLN A 310 8.34 -12.11 34.28
C GLN A 310 9.68 -12.83 34.42
N LYS A 311 10.23 -12.83 35.63
CA LYS A 311 11.35 -13.71 35.95
C LYS A 311 10.86 -15.15 35.64
N THR A 312 11.37 -15.70 34.53
CA THR A 312 11.20 -17.14 34.24
C THR A 312 12.05 -17.89 35.26
N GLY A 313 11.50 -18.05 36.42
CA GLY A 313 11.92 -18.95 37.46
C GLY A 313 10.76 -19.91 37.67
N GLU A 314 11.06 -21.18 37.45
CA GLU A 314 10.25 -22.31 37.88
C GLU A 314 8.95 -22.61 37.12
N VAL A 315 9.05 -23.34 36.02
CA VAL A 315 8.35 -24.63 35.84
C VAL A 315 9.29 -25.57 35.09
#